data_f309fe2d2982a3410d1c8a663c0ab68a
#
_entry.id   f309fe2d2982a3410d1c8a663c0ab68a
#
_cell.length_a   1.000
_cell.length_b   1.000
_cell.length_c   1.000
_cell.angle_alpha   90.00
_cell.angle_beta   90.00
_cell.angle_gamma   90.00
#
_symmetry.space_group_name_H-M   'P 1'
#
loop_
_entity.id
_entity.type
_entity.pdbx_description
1 polymer ?
#
loop_
_entity_poly.entity_id
_entity_poly.type
_entity_poly.pdbx_seq_one_letter_code
_entity_poly.pdbx_strand_id
1 'polypeptide(L)'
;MFISLRIRPVLRRLPFLVKLPIKIALRPLYYVKYFTNDLLSFLGIRYRETNILFVTGRPKSGTTWVESFLTNIPVYNPRELSGDLEVIRNHNLPDDAFQWFPKSGYSTVKTHINPNKRNLSVLKKRQIKKILVMYRDPRDIVVSQYHHVLRQNPWRKTDKFYLDYNSVSKLDGLTHSLDMVIEEFAPWVNGWFDLAKTTKDIDFYFLSYEE
;
A
#
# COMPACT_ATOMS: atom_id res chain seq x y z
N MET A 1 20.02 13.98 3.60
CA MET A 1 18.71 13.57 4.13
C MET A 1 17.64 14.67 4.09
N PHE A 2 18.01 15.94 4.22
CA PHE A 2 17.08 17.10 4.26
C PHE A 2 16.57 17.60 2.90
N ILE A 3 17.15 17.19 1.78
CA ILE A 3 16.83 17.72 0.45
C ILE A 3 15.46 17.21 -0.05
N SER A 4 15.08 15.96 0.24
CA SER A 4 13.84 15.36 -0.29
C SER A 4 12.56 15.96 0.32
N LEU A 5 12.60 16.38 1.58
CA LEU A 5 11.45 16.97 2.29
C LEU A 5 11.14 18.41 1.84
N ARG A 6 12.18 19.18 1.45
CA ARG A 6 12.00 20.55 0.95
C ARG A 6 11.57 20.64 -0.50
N ILE A 7 11.93 19.65 -1.33
CA ILE A 7 11.62 19.66 -2.78
C ILE A 7 10.18 19.22 -3.08
N ARG A 8 9.57 18.33 -2.26
CA ARG A 8 8.20 17.85 -2.49
C ARG A 8 7.11 18.93 -2.55
N PRO A 9 7.06 19.93 -1.65
CA PRO A 9 6.07 20.99 -1.73
C PRO A 9 6.24 21.86 -2.98
N VAL A 10 7.48 22.11 -3.39
CA VAL A 10 7.80 22.88 -4.60
C VAL A 10 7.42 22.08 -5.84
N LEU A 11 7.73 20.78 -5.91
CA LEU A 11 7.35 19.91 -7.02
C LEU A 11 5.83 19.79 -7.20
N ARG A 12 5.04 19.85 -6.12
CA ARG A 12 3.56 19.83 -6.23
C ARG A 12 2.99 21.03 -6.99
N ARG A 13 3.64 22.17 -6.95
CA ARG A 13 3.20 23.42 -7.59
C ARG A 13 3.65 23.57 -9.04
N LEU A 14 4.57 22.73 -9.51
CA LEU A 14 5.07 22.79 -10.88
C LEU A 14 4.10 22.14 -11.89
N PRO A 15 4.03 22.64 -13.14
CA PRO A 15 3.31 21.97 -14.21
C PRO A 15 3.80 20.53 -14.45
N PHE A 16 2.92 19.67 -14.95
CA PHE A 16 3.24 18.25 -15.17
C PHE A 16 4.49 18.05 -16.06
N LEU A 17 4.63 18.85 -17.13
CA LEU A 17 5.75 18.79 -18.05
C LEU A 17 7.11 19.07 -17.40
N VAL A 18 7.12 19.87 -16.31
CA VAL A 18 8.34 20.15 -15.55
C VAL A 18 8.59 19.11 -14.45
N LYS A 19 7.50 18.55 -13.88
CA LYS A 19 7.59 17.51 -12.84
C LYS A 19 8.20 16.21 -13.33
N LEU A 20 7.90 15.80 -14.56
CA LEU A 20 8.29 14.51 -15.09
C LEU A 20 9.81 14.37 -15.22
N PRO A 21 10.55 15.31 -15.88
CA PRO A 21 12.00 15.25 -15.96
C PRO A 21 12.68 15.26 -14.58
N ILE A 22 12.19 16.09 -13.64
CA ILE A 22 12.74 16.15 -12.28
C ILE A 22 12.55 14.84 -11.53
N LYS A 23 11.37 14.21 -11.64
CA LYS A 23 11.13 12.89 -11.04
C LYS A 23 12.04 11.81 -11.63
N ILE A 24 12.27 11.85 -12.95
CA ILE A 24 13.17 10.91 -13.63
C ILE A 24 14.61 11.14 -13.17
N ALA A 25 15.07 12.39 -13.09
CA ALA A 25 16.41 12.73 -12.63
C ALA A 25 16.70 12.36 -11.16
N LEU A 26 15.68 12.40 -10.31
CA LEU A 26 15.80 12.02 -8.90
C LEU A 26 15.67 10.51 -8.64
N ARG A 27 15.19 9.73 -9.60
CA ARG A 27 15.06 8.27 -9.48
C ARG A 27 16.37 7.56 -9.11
N PRO A 28 17.52 7.85 -9.75
CA PRO A 28 18.79 7.22 -9.40
C PRO A 28 19.20 7.43 -7.94
N LEU A 29 18.97 8.63 -7.38
CA LEU A 29 19.28 8.93 -5.98
C LEU A 29 18.46 8.07 -5.00
N TYR A 30 17.23 7.75 -5.36
CA TYR A 30 16.40 6.83 -4.59
C TYR A 30 16.99 5.41 -4.59
N TYR A 31 17.38 4.90 -5.75
CA TYR A 31 17.97 3.56 -5.89
C TYR A 31 19.32 3.48 -5.17
N VAL A 32 20.16 4.52 -5.26
CA VAL A 32 21.44 4.58 -4.52
C VAL A 32 21.19 4.49 -3.01
N LYS A 33 20.20 5.22 -2.48
CA LYS A 33 19.85 5.16 -1.05
C LYS A 33 19.47 3.73 -0.62
N TYR A 34 18.61 3.07 -1.39
CA TYR A 34 18.16 1.71 -1.05
C TYR A 34 19.28 0.69 -1.19
N PHE A 35 20.05 0.77 -2.27
CA PHE A 35 21.22 -0.09 -2.46
C PHE A 35 22.23 0.06 -1.32
N THR A 36 22.54 1.27 -0.92
CA THR A 36 23.45 1.54 0.21
C THR A 36 22.92 0.96 1.52
N ASN A 37 21.63 1.10 1.80
CA ASN A 37 21.03 0.52 3.00
C ASN A 37 21.03 -1.01 2.96
N ASP A 38 20.76 -1.62 1.81
CA ASP A 38 20.80 -3.07 1.63
C ASP A 38 22.22 -3.61 1.78
N LEU A 39 23.21 -2.93 1.22
CA LEU A 39 24.62 -3.28 1.35
C LEU A 39 25.09 -3.20 2.82
N LEU A 40 24.75 -2.12 3.52
CA LEU A 40 25.10 -1.95 4.94
C LEU A 40 24.41 -3.00 5.82
N SER A 41 23.19 -3.39 5.45
CA SER A 41 22.46 -4.47 6.11
C SER A 41 23.10 -5.84 5.85
N PHE A 42 23.48 -6.10 4.61
CA PHE A 42 24.21 -7.32 4.21
C PHE A 42 25.55 -7.46 4.94
N LEU A 43 26.29 -6.36 5.08
CA LEU A 43 27.56 -6.32 5.82
C LEU A 43 27.39 -6.39 7.35
N GLY A 44 26.15 -6.44 7.84
CA GLY A 44 25.86 -6.51 9.28
C GLY A 44 26.18 -5.22 10.05
N ILE A 45 26.44 -4.12 9.36
CA ILE A 45 26.85 -2.85 9.98
C ILE A 45 25.67 -2.13 10.64
N ARG A 46 24.45 -2.28 10.07
CA ARG A 46 23.26 -1.56 10.55
C ARG A 46 22.20 -2.45 11.16
N TYR A 47 21.97 -3.66 10.62
CA TYR A 47 20.86 -4.52 11.05
C TYR A 47 21.23 -5.98 10.97
N ARG A 48 20.81 -6.72 11.98
CA ARG A 48 21.03 -8.17 12.09
C ARG A 48 19.75 -8.98 11.89
N GLU A 49 18.59 -8.36 12.05
CA GLU A 49 17.29 -9.02 11.96
C GLU A 49 16.46 -8.45 10.80
N THR A 50 15.69 -9.31 10.14
CA THR A 50 14.70 -8.87 9.16
C THR A 50 13.47 -8.34 9.90
N ASN A 51 13.12 -7.10 9.64
CA ASN A 51 11.92 -6.50 10.18
C ASN A 51 11.07 -5.96 9.01
N ILE A 52 9.92 -6.57 8.80
CA ILE A 52 8.98 -6.19 7.75
C ILE A 52 7.79 -5.52 8.41
N LEU A 53 7.60 -4.24 8.13
CA LEU A 53 6.38 -3.53 8.47
C LEU A 53 5.40 -3.68 7.31
N PHE A 54 4.40 -4.50 7.53
CA PHE A 54 3.40 -4.82 6.54
C PHE A 54 2.22 -3.87 6.67
N VAL A 55 1.96 -3.08 5.62
CA VAL A 55 0.87 -2.11 5.57
C VAL A 55 -0.20 -2.64 4.63
N THR A 56 -1.40 -2.78 5.13
CA THR A 56 -2.57 -3.15 4.33
C THR A 56 -3.71 -2.18 4.54
N GLY A 57 -4.52 -1.98 3.52
CA GLY A 57 -5.71 -1.12 3.54
C GLY A 57 -6.45 -1.25 2.24
N ARG A 58 -7.76 -1.02 2.23
CA ARG A 58 -8.47 -0.94 0.95
C ARG A 58 -7.97 0.26 0.13
N PRO A 59 -8.07 0.21 -1.20
CA PRO A 59 -7.79 1.38 -2.03
C PRO A 59 -8.47 2.64 -1.47
N LYS A 60 -7.79 3.77 -1.51
CA LYS A 60 -8.24 5.08 -1.02
C LYS A 60 -8.27 5.27 0.50
N SER A 61 -7.84 4.32 1.30
CA SER A 61 -7.71 4.46 2.76
C SER A 61 -6.40 5.12 3.22
N GLY A 62 -5.58 5.66 2.31
CA GLY A 62 -4.36 6.40 2.68
C GLY A 62 -3.07 5.57 2.76
N THR A 63 -3.08 4.29 2.37
CA THR A 63 -1.90 3.41 2.41
C THR A 63 -0.67 3.99 1.72
N THR A 64 -0.84 4.70 0.60
CA THR A 64 0.27 5.37 -0.11
C THR A 64 0.87 6.53 0.69
N TRP A 65 0.06 7.24 1.47
CA TRP A 65 0.52 8.30 2.34
C TRP A 65 1.38 7.73 3.47
N VAL A 66 0.89 6.69 4.15
CA VAL A 66 1.62 6.00 5.23
C VAL A 66 2.91 5.37 4.70
N GLU A 67 2.87 4.67 3.56
CA GLU A 67 4.08 4.14 2.92
C GLU A 67 5.11 5.25 2.68
N SER A 68 4.66 6.40 2.14
CA SER A 68 5.55 7.54 1.91
C SER A 68 6.14 8.11 3.20
N PHE A 69 5.39 8.08 4.30
CA PHE A 69 5.87 8.48 5.62
C PHE A 69 6.92 7.50 6.14
N LEU A 70 6.60 6.21 6.15
CA LEU A 70 7.49 5.15 6.65
C LEU A 70 8.81 5.07 5.88
N THR A 71 8.77 5.23 4.56
CA THR A 71 9.98 5.20 3.73
C THR A 71 10.86 6.45 3.86
N ASN A 72 10.37 7.50 4.54
CA ASN A 72 11.20 8.63 4.95
C ASN A 72 11.92 8.38 6.29
N ILE A 73 11.53 7.39 7.07
CA ILE A 73 12.29 6.95 8.23
C ILE A 73 13.61 6.36 7.71
N PRO A 74 14.77 6.83 8.22
CA PRO A 74 16.04 6.25 7.83
C PRO A 74 16.00 4.74 8.02
N VAL A 75 16.52 4.03 7.03
CA VAL A 75 16.69 2.58 7.04
C VAL A 75 15.51 1.73 6.57
N TYR A 76 14.29 2.23 6.56
CA TYR A 76 13.18 1.51 5.95
C TYR A 76 13.21 1.64 4.43
N ASN A 77 13.15 0.50 3.74
CA ASN A 77 13.13 0.42 2.28
C ASN A 77 11.78 -0.11 1.81
N PRO A 78 11.11 0.57 0.87
CA PRO A 78 9.89 0.03 0.27
C PRO A 78 10.23 -1.19 -0.57
N ARG A 79 9.39 -2.21 -0.49
CA ARG A 79 9.50 -3.45 -1.27
C ARG A 79 8.17 -3.77 -1.92
N GLU A 80 8.24 -4.34 -3.10
CA GLU A 80 7.11 -4.89 -3.80
C GLU A 80 7.03 -6.40 -3.59
N LEU A 81 5.83 -6.93 -3.55
CA LEU A 81 5.59 -8.36 -3.48
C LEU A 81 5.99 -9.01 -4.81
N SER A 82 6.51 -10.21 -4.73
CA SER A 82 6.80 -11.07 -5.88
C SER A 82 5.71 -12.13 -6.08
N GLY A 83 5.85 -12.92 -7.15
CA GLY A 83 5.00 -14.05 -7.44
C GLY A 83 3.87 -13.74 -8.42
N ASP A 84 2.85 -14.57 -8.42
CA ASP A 84 1.75 -14.52 -9.38
C ASP A 84 0.93 -13.24 -9.25
N LEU A 85 0.96 -12.42 -10.31
CA LEU A 85 0.23 -11.15 -10.37
C LEU A 85 -1.30 -11.32 -10.33
N GLU A 86 -1.83 -12.45 -10.80
CA GLU A 86 -3.27 -12.73 -10.74
C GLU A 86 -3.70 -12.96 -9.28
N VAL A 87 -2.91 -13.69 -8.51
CA VAL A 87 -3.13 -13.90 -7.07
C VAL A 87 -3.10 -12.56 -6.33
N ILE A 88 -2.14 -11.70 -6.66
CA ILE A 88 -2.00 -10.37 -6.03
C ILE A 88 -3.18 -9.46 -6.41
N ARG A 89 -3.63 -9.48 -7.66
CA ARG A 89 -4.81 -8.72 -8.12
C ARG A 89 -6.10 -9.14 -7.43
N ASN A 90 -6.21 -10.43 -7.10
CA ASN A 90 -7.32 -10.98 -6.33
C ASN A 90 -7.15 -10.77 -4.81
N HIS A 91 -6.30 -9.83 -4.41
CA HIS A 91 -6.05 -9.46 -3.03
C HIS A 91 -5.57 -10.63 -2.15
N ASN A 92 -4.80 -11.54 -2.74
CA ASN A 92 -4.17 -12.64 -2.04
C ASN A 92 -2.64 -12.57 -2.14
N LEU A 93 -1.96 -13.23 -1.21
CA LEU A 93 -0.51 -13.38 -1.21
C LEU A 93 -0.12 -14.68 -1.91
N PRO A 94 0.75 -14.63 -2.92
CA PRO A 94 1.45 -15.83 -3.40
C PRO A 94 2.35 -16.42 -2.31
N ASP A 95 2.62 -17.70 -2.36
CA ASP A 95 3.49 -18.38 -1.38
C ASP A 95 4.93 -17.84 -1.40
N ASP A 96 5.37 -17.36 -2.55
CA ASP A 96 6.69 -16.77 -2.82
C ASP A 96 6.68 -15.23 -2.75
N ALA A 97 5.62 -14.62 -2.23
CA ALA A 97 5.44 -13.17 -2.18
C ALA A 97 6.65 -12.40 -1.65
N PHE A 98 7.44 -13.01 -0.78
CA PHE A 98 8.59 -12.40 -0.10
C PHE A 98 9.95 -12.97 -0.52
N GLN A 99 10.04 -13.70 -1.63
CA GLN A 99 11.28 -14.40 -2.02
C GLN A 99 12.47 -13.45 -2.24
N TRP A 100 12.22 -12.22 -2.71
CA TRP A 100 13.25 -11.22 -2.99
C TRP A 100 13.50 -10.24 -1.84
N PHE A 101 12.91 -10.50 -0.69
CA PHE A 101 13.16 -9.67 0.47
C PHE A 101 14.52 -9.98 1.09
N PRO A 102 15.27 -8.96 1.53
CA PRO A 102 16.55 -9.17 2.16
C PRO A 102 16.40 -9.99 3.43
N LYS A 103 17.44 -10.76 3.75
CA LYS A 103 17.47 -11.59 4.97
C LYS A 103 17.66 -10.76 6.24
N SER A 104 18.08 -9.52 6.12
CA SER A 104 18.28 -8.61 7.24
C SER A 104 17.85 -7.19 6.87
N GLY A 105 17.69 -6.31 7.87
CA GLY A 105 17.30 -4.93 7.70
C GLY A 105 15.80 -4.69 7.77
N TYR A 106 15.40 -3.47 7.46
CA TYR A 106 14.00 -3.03 7.56
C TYR A 106 13.38 -2.83 6.19
N SER A 107 12.20 -3.39 6.00
CA SER A 107 11.41 -3.27 4.77
C SER A 107 10.00 -2.81 5.10
N THR A 108 9.41 -2.02 4.20
CA THR A 108 7.99 -1.71 4.21
C THR A 108 7.32 -2.34 3.00
N VAL A 109 6.15 -2.88 3.20
CA VAL A 109 5.31 -3.44 2.13
C VAL A 109 3.94 -2.81 2.23
N LYS A 110 3.47 -2.28 1.11
CA LYS A 110 2.10 -1.79 0.99
C LYS A 110 1.30 -2.70 0.08
N THR A 111 0.12 -3.07 0.53
CA THR A 111 -0.76 -3.96 -0.23
C THR A 111 -2.24 -3.76 0.11
N HIS A 112 -3.11 -4.47 -0.60
CA HIS A 112 -4.56 -4.46 -0.43
C HIS A 112 -5.13 -5.86 -0.22
N ILE A 113 -4.44 -6.71 0.56
CA ILE A 113 -4.85 -8.10 0.74
C ILE A 113 -6.12 -8.26 1.56
N ASN A 114 -6.82 -9.35 1.29
CA ASN A 114 -8.01 -9.73 2.04
C ASN A 114 -7.67 -10.31 3.43
N PRO A 115 -8.52 -10.06 4.44
CA PRO A 115 -8.39 -10.62 5.79
C PRO A 115 -8.83 -12.09 5.80
N ASN A 116 -7.99 -12.98 5.32
CA ASN A 116 -8.30 -14.41 5.25
C ASN A 116 -7.17 -15.28 5.82
N LYS A 117 -7.51 -16.52 6.15
CA LYS A 117 -6.58 -17.50 6.75
C LYS A 117 -5.40 -17.81 5.84
N ARG A 118 -5.60 -17.81 4.50
CA ARG A 118 -4.52 -18.06 3.53
C ARG A 118 -3.46 -16.96 3.61
N ASN A 119 -3.88 -15.70 3.50
CA ASN A 119 -2.96 -14.56 3.59
C ASN A 119 -2.25 -14.54 4.94
N LEU A 120 -2.97 -14.79 6.02
CA LEU A 120 -2.39 -14.87 7.36
C LEU A 120 -1.33 -15.98 7.46
N SER A 121 -1.58 -17.14 6.85
CA SER A 121 -0.61 -18.25 6.81
C SER A 121 0.70 -17.85 6.11
N VAL A 122 0.63 -17.16 4.97
CA VAL A 122 1.82 -16.66 4.25
C VAL A 122 2.59 -15.64 5.10
N LEU A 123 1.88 -14.72 5.77
CA LEU A 123 2.50 -13.73 6.66
C LEU A 123 3.21 -14.40 7.85
N LYS A 124 2.58 -15.40 8.47
CA LYS A 124 3.17 -16.20 9.57
C LYS A 124 4.39 -16.99 9.12
N LYS A 125 4.32 -17.68 7.98
CA LYS A 125 5.44 -18.41 7.38
C LYS A 125 6.66 -17.51 7.16
N ARG A 126 6.44 -16.23 6.83
CA ARG A 126 7.50 -15.22 6.68
C ARG A 126 7.88 -14.56 8.01
N GLN A 127 7.28 -14.94 9.12
CA GLN A 127 7.54 -14.39 10.46
C GLN A 127 7.24 -12.88 10.56
N ILE A 128 6.23 -12.41 9.81
CA ILE A 128 5.77 -11.04 9.94
C ILE A 128 5.07 -10.90 11.28
N LYS A 129 5.59 -10.00 12.12
CA LYS A 129 5.13 -9.79 13.49
C LYS A 129 4.24 -8.57 13.66
N LYS A 130 4.25 -7.66 12.68
CA LYS A 130 3.53 -6.38 12.78
C LYS A 130 2.78 -6.10 11.49
N ILE A 131 1.50 -5.85 11.61
CA ILE A 131 0.62 -5.47 10.50
C ILE A 131 -0.05 -4.16 10.86
N LEU A 132 0.13 -3.16 9.99
CA LEU A 132 -0.61 -1.91 10.05
C LEU A 132 -1.80 -2.00 9.12
N VAL A 133 -2.99 -1.94 9.68
CA VAL A 133 -4.27 -1.96 8.96
C VAL A 133 -4.79 -0.54 8.85
N MET A 134 -4.79 -0.02 7.62
CA MET A 134 -5.29 1.33 7.32
C MET A 134 -6.77 1.27 6.97
N TYR A 135 -7.55 2.12 7.62
CA TYR A 135 -8.94 2.35 7.27
C TYR A 135 -9.24 3.85 7.22
N ARG A 136 -10.41 4.22 6.75
CA ARG A 136 -10.83 5.60 6.54
C ARG A 136 -12.34 5.71 6.64
N ASP A 137 -12.87 6.92 6.91
CA ASP A 137 -14.29 7.20 6.80
C ASP A 137 -14.82 6.73 5.43
N PRO A 138 -15.80 5.82 5.41
CA PRO A 138 -16.32 5.28 4.16
C PRO A 138 -16.92 6.34 3.23
N ARG A 139 -17.45 7.44 3.76
CA ARG A 139 -17.97 8.57 2.96
C ARG A 139 -16.86 9.23 2.15
N ASP A 140 -15.70 9.41 2.76
CA ASP A 140 -14.52 9.96 2.11
C ASP A 140 -13.91 9.00 1.09
N ILE A 141 -14.00 7.69 1.35
CA ILE A 141 -13.59 6.67 0.39
C ILE A 141 -14.46 6.74 -0.86
N VAL A 142 -15.79 6.84 -0.72
CA VAL A 142 -16.73 6.97 -1.84
C VAL A 142 -16.33 8.13 -2.75
N VAL A 143 -16.15 9.33 -2.18
CA VAL A 143 -15.75 10.52 -2.95
C VAL A 143 -14.38 10.35 -3.61
N SER A 144 -13.41 9.82 -2.85
CA SER A 144 -12.07 9.58 -3.37
C SER A 144 -12.04 8.53 -4.48
N GLN A 145 -12.87 7.49 -4.36
CA GLN A 145 -13.02 6.43 -5.35
C GLN A 145 -13.67 6.96 -6.62
N TYR A 146 -14.77 7.73 -6.51
CA TYR A 146 -15.41 8.38 -7.64
C TYR A 146 -14.39 9.17 -8.48
N HIS A 147 -13.62 10.06 -7.85
CA HIS A 147 -12.62 10.86 -8.56
C HIS A 147 -11.46 10.04 -9.12
N HIS A 148 -11.14 8.92 -8.51
CA HIS A 148 -10.11 8.03 -9.02
C HIS A 148 -10.57 7.33 -10.30
N VAL A 149 -11.77 6.77 -10.30
CA VAL A 149 -12.34 6.08 -11.46
C VAL A 149 -12.57 7.05 -12.61
N LEU A 150 -13.13 8.23 -12.32
CA LEU A 150 -13.33 9.28 -13.33
C LEU A 150 -12.03 9.65 -14.08
N ARG A 151 -10.87 9.61 -13.38
CA ARG A 151 -9.57 9.98 -13.98
C ARG A 151 -8.83 8.83 -14.65
N GLN A 152 -8.96 7.63 -14.16
CA GLN A 152 -8.06 6.53 -14.52
C GLN A 152 -8.75 5.19 -14.76
N ASN A 153 -10.04 5.09 -14.64
CA ASN A 153 -10.84 3.87 -14.63
C ASN A 153 -9.99 2.58 -14.51
N PRO A 154 -9.68 2.11 -13.29
CA PRO A 154 -8.71 1.06 -13.06
C PRO A 154 -9.20 -0.34 -13.45
N TRP A 155 -10.51 -0.47 -13.79
CA TRP A 155 -11.14 -1.75 -14.09
C TRP A 155 -11.16 -2.05 -15.58
N ARG A 156 -11.11 -3.34 -15.89
CA ARG A 156 -11.37 -3.84 -17.23
C ARG A 156 -12.87 -3.87 -17.47
N LYS A 157 -13.29 -3.79 -18.71
CA LYS A 157 -14.73 -3.88 -19.09
C LYS A 157 -15.42 -5.17 -18.62
N THR A 158 -14.64 -6.20 -18.31
CA THR A 158 -15.13 -7.50 -17.81
C THR A 158 -15.23 -7.56 -16.29
N ASP A 159 -14.74 -6.58 -15.58
CA ASP A 159 -14.74 -6.59 -14.12
C ASP A 159 -16.13 -6.24 -13.57
N LYS A 160 -16.50 -6.86 -12.45
CA LYS A 160 -17.82 -6.69 -11.78
C LYS A 160 -18.20 -5.22 -11.58
N PHE A 161 -17.21 -4.38 -11.25
CA PHE A 161 -17.40 -2.97 -10.94
C PHE A 161 -17.01 -2.04 -12.08
N TYR A 162 -16.98 -2.55 -13.32
CA TYR A 162 -16.73 -1.67 -14.45
C TYR A 162 -17.90 -0.76 -14.71
N LEU A 163 -17.66 0.54 -14.67
CA LEU A 163 -18.56 1.58 -15.14
C LEU A 163 -17.72 2.72 -15.74
N ASP A 164 -18.08 3.18 -16.91
CA ASP A 164 -17.46 4.38 -17.47
C ASP A 164 -18.09 5.64 -16.86
N TYR A 165 -17.42 6.23 -15.90
CA TYR A 165 -17.89 7.40 -15.17
C TYR A 165 -17.99 8.66 -16.03
N ASN A 166 -17.36 8.69 -17.21
CA ASN A 166 -17.51 9.78 -18.15
C ASN A 166 -18.82 9.69 -18.97
N SER A 167 -19.47 8.52 -18.98
CA SER A 167 -20.72 8.27 -19.72
C SER A 167 -21.98 8.34 -18.85
N VAL A 168 -21.85 8.54 -17.53
CA VAL A 168 -22.98 8.57 -16.58
C VAL A 168 -23.02 9.89 -15.81
N SER A 169 -24.15 10.16 -15.16
CA SER A 169 -24.26 11.33 -14.28
C SER A 169 -23.33 11.22 -13.08
N LYS A 170 -22.97 12.38 -12.49
CA LYS A 170 -22.17 12.40 -11.26
C LYS A 170 -22.84 11.62 -10.12
N LEU A 171 -24.16 11.69 -10.03
CA LEU A 171 -24.94 10.97 -9.02
C LEU A 171 -24.82 9.47 -9.20
N ASP A 172 -24.99 8.97 -10.43
CA ASP A 172 -24.87 7.54 -10.73
C ASP A 172 -23.46 7.03 -10.44
N GLY A 173 -22.43 7.80 -10.82
CA GLY A 173 -21.04 7.45 -10.52
C GLY A 173 -20.74 7.43 -9.01
N LEU A 174 -21.31 8.36 -8.24
CA LEU A 174 -21.18 8.35 -6.76
C LEU A 174 -21.95 7.19 -6.14
N THR A 175 -23.18 6.90 -6.61
CA THR A 175 -23.98 5.75 -6.15
C THR A 175 -23.23 4.44 -6.40
N HIS A 176 -22.70 4.26 -7.59
CA HIS A 176 -21.88 3.09 -7.90
C HIS A 176 -20.63 2.97 -7.01
N SER A 177 -19.94 4.09 -6.71
CA SER A 177 -18.83 4.10 -5.77
C SER A 177 -19.28 3.74 -4.34
N LEU A 178 -20.48 4.16 -3.93
CA LEU A 178 -21.06 3.81 -2.63
C LEU A 178 -21.35 2.31 -2.53
N ASP A 179 -21.97 1.72 -3.55
CA ASP A 179 -22.28 0.29 -3.60
C ASP A 179 -21.00 -0.55 -3.45
N MET A 180 -19.94 -0.18 -4.17
CA MET A 180 -18.63 -0.82 -4.04
C MET A 180 -18.06 -0.73 -2.61
N VAL A 181 -18.16 0.44 -1.99
CA VAL A 181 -17.64 0.64 -0.64
C VAL A 181 -18.44 -0.20 0.37
N ILE A 182 -19.76 -0.26 0.25
CA ILE A 182 -20.61 -1.07 1.13
C ILE A 182 -20.29 -2.56 0.96
N GLU A 183 -20.23 -3.06 -0.28
CA GLU A 183 -20.01 -4.48 -0.55
C GLU A 183 -18.63 -4.98 -0.11
N GLU A 184 -17.61 -4.14 -0.21
CA GLU A 184 -16.23 -4.60 -0.03
C GLU A 184 -15.54 -4.05 1.22
N PHE A 185 -15.77 -2.77 1.55
CA PHE A 185 -14.97 -2.11 2.57
C PHE A 185 -15.35 -2.55 3.99
N ALA A 186 -16.63 -2.52 4.34
CA ALA A 186 -17.07 -2.88 5.69
C ALA A 186 -16.74 -4.35 6.05
N PRO A 187 -17.03 -5.35 5.19
CA PRO A 187 -16.61 -6.72 5.44
C PRO A 187 -15.09 -6.88 5.56
N TRP A 188 -14.33 -6.12 4.76
CA TRP A 188 -12.88 -6.17 4.78
C TRP A 188 -12.31 -5.63 6.12
N VAL A 189 -12.78 -4.49 6.58
CA VAL A 189 -12.34 -3.91 7.87
C VAL A 189 -12.71 -4.84 9.03
N ASN A 190 -13.96 -5.30 9.08
CA ASN A 190 -14.42 -6.21 10.12
C ASN A 190 -13.62 -7.52 10.14
N GLY A 191 -13.29 -8.07 8.96
CA GLY A 191 -12.47 -9.26 8.86
C GLY A 191 -11.07 -9.10 9.46
N TRP A 192 -10.43 -7.94 9.35
CA TRP A 192 -9.16 -7.66 10.02
C TRP A 192 -9.32 -7.54 11.53
N PHE A 193 -10.38 -6.90 12.03
CA PHE A 193 -10.68 -6.86 13.46
C PHE A 193 -10.89 -8.26 14.03
N ASP A 194 -11.61 -9.14 13.32
CA ASP A 194 -11.87 -10.50 13.77
C ASP A 194 -10.60 -11.38 13.74
N LEU A 195 -9.75 -11.21 12.73
CA LEU A 195 -8.44 -11.86 12.71
C LEU A 195 -7.55 -11.40 13.86
N ALA A 196 -7.56 -10.12 14.19
CA ALA A 196 -6.77 -9.56 15.28
C ALA A 196 -7.19 -10.14 16.65
N LYS A 197 -8.50 -10.34 16.87
CA LYS A 197 -9.01 -10.96 18.11
C LYS A 197 -8.53 -12.39 18.31
N THR A 198 -8.33 -13.12 17.21
CA THR A 198 -8.02 -14.57 17.24
C THR A 198 -6.54 -14.91 17.03
N THR A 199 -5.73 -13.95 16.57
CA THR A 199 -4.32 -14.14 16.24
C THR A 199 -3.43 -13.53 17.32
N LYS A 200 -2.66 -14.37 18.03
CA LYS A 200 -1.82 -13.93 19.16
C LYS A 200 -0.35 -13.68 18.81
N ASP A 201 0.11 -14.17 17.68
CA ASP A 201 1.51 -14.16 17.23
C ASP A 201 1.85 -13.03 16.26
N ILE A 202 0.87 -12.16 15.98
CA ILE A 202 1.02 -10.96 15.15
C ILE A 202 0.36 -9.79 15.87
N ASP A 203 1.08 -8.67 15.96
CA ASP A 203 0.57 -7.41 16.46
C ASP A 203 -0.14 -6.65 15.35
N PHE A 204 -1.42 -6.36 15.53
CA PHE A 204 -2.21 -5.56 14.60
C PHE A 204 -2.36 -4.14 15.11
N TYR A 205 -2.00 -3.18 14.28
CA TYR A 205 -2.17 -1.76 14.54
C TYR A 205 -3.20 -1.22 13.57
N PHE A 206 -4.30 -0.73 14.10
CA PHE A 206 -5.37 -0.11 13.30
C PHE A 206 -5.17 1.40 13.32
N LEU A 207 -5.07 2.00 12.15
CA LEU A 207 -4.86 3.44 12.00
C LEU A 207 -5.94 4.02 11.08
N SER A 208 -6.71 4.94 11.60
CA SER A 208 -7.62 5.77 10.81
C SER A 208 -6.83 6.81 10.02
N TYR A 209 -7.29 7.10 8.80
CA TYR A 209 -6.69 8.16 7.99
C TYR A 209 -6.90 9.55 8.61
N GLU A 210 -7.93 9.71 9.40
CA GLU A 210 -8.36 10.94 10.07
C GLU A 210 -7.55 11.24 11.34
N GLU A 211 -6.90 10.25 11.94
CA GLU A 211 -6.02 10.36 13.10
C GLU A 211 -4.58 10.72 12.70
#